data_778afc3a560e15bff1993345e88e224d
#
_entry.id   778afc3a560e15bff1993345e88e224d
#
_cell.length_a   1.000
_cell.length_b   1.000
_cell.length_c   1.000
_cell.angle_alpha   90.00
_cell.angle_beta   90.00
_cell.angle_gamma   90.00
#
_symmetry.space_group_name_H-M   'P 1'
#
loop_
_entity.id
_entity.type
_entity.pdbx_description
1 polymer ?
#
loop_
_entity_poly.entity_id
_entity_poly.type
_entity_poly.pdbx_seq_one_letter_code
_entity_poly.pdbx_strand_id
1 'polypeptide(L)'
;WLGYILLAGVVFSAGMVSIPSGWFIGETTLRLIGVVLLVLVAIYLWACAFSKQRRWTVKGQTLQLPSLRMALLQFGVSCANWMVMGAIIWLLLGRDVGYPMVLGVLLISSIAGVIIHIPAGIGVLEAVFLALLSGQHASHGTIIAALLAYRVLYFILPLLLALVLYLVLESRAKHLRQKNEQKLQKSS
;
A
#
# COMPACT_ATOMS: atom_id res chain seq x y z
N TRP A 1 1.42 5.95 2.70
CA TRP A 1 2.87 5.81 2.93
C TRP A 1 3.25 5.63 4.40
N LEU A 2 2.52 6.22 5.37
CA LEU A 2 2.84 6.10 6.80
C LEU A 2 2.91 4.64 7.27
N GLY A 3 1.92 3.82 6.93
CA GLY A 3 1.93 2.40 7.27
C GLY A 3 3.03 1.61 6.56
N TYR A 4 3.41 2.02 5.34
CA TYR A 4 4.56 1.46 4.64
C TYR A 4 5.84 1.63 5.46
N ILE A 5 6.13 2.87 5.90
CA ILE A 5 7.35 3.19 6.66
C ILE A 5 7.41 2.39 7.97
N LEU A 6 6.28 2.26 8.67
CA LEU A 6 6.20 1.49 9.91
C LEU A 6 6.42 0.00 9.66
N LEU A 7 5.70 -0.60 8.71
CA LEU A 7 5.81 -2.03 8.41
C LEU A 7 7.18 -2.39 7.83
N ALA A 8 7.70 -1.58 6.91
CA ALA A 8 9.05 -1.76 6.39
C ALA A 8 10.09 -1.65 7.52
N GLY A 9 9.93 -0.69 8.42
CA GLY A 9 10.76 -0.56 9.61
C GLY A 9 10.77 -1.83 10.45
N VAL A 10 9.61 -2.37 10.78
CA VAL A 10 9.47 -3.60 11.58
C VAL A 10 10.03 -4.83 10.86
N VAL A 11 9.59 -5.08 9.62
CA VAL A 11 9.94 -6.28 8.87
C VAL A 11 11.44 -6.33 8.55
N PHE A 12 12.02 -5.18 8.16
CA PHE A 12 13.44 -5.13 7.81
C PHE A 12 14.34 -5.15 9.04
N SER A 13 14.01 -4.44 10.11
CA SER A 13 14.82 -4.46 11.34
C SER A 13 14.81 -5.84 12.02
N ALA A 14 13.68 -6.54 11.96
CA ALA A 14 13.58 -7.91 12.48
C ALA A 14 14.28 -8.96 11.62
N GLY A 15 14.80 -8.60 10.43
CA GLY A 15 15.49 -9.53 9.54
C GLY A 15 14.58 -10.65 9.00
N MET A 16 13.29 -10.33 8.81
CA MET A 16 12.29 -11.30 8.33
C MET A 16 12.38 -11.57 6.82
N VAL A 17 13.25 -10.87 6.11
CA VAL A 17 13.47 -11.02 4.68
C VAL A 17 14.86 -11.62 4.46
N SER A 18 14.93 -12.83 3.94
CA SER A 18 16.18 -13.44 3.49
C SER A 18 16.52 -12.95 2.08
N ILE A 19 17.70 -12.37 1.93
CA ILE A 19 18.18 -11.86 0.64
C ILE A 19 19.22 -12.83 0.11
N PRO A 20 19.11 -13.29 -1.17
CA PRO A 20 20.12 -14.16 -1.78
C PRO A 20 21.50 -13.50 -1.79
N SER A 21 22.54 -14.30 -1.56
CA SER A 21 23.93 -13.85 -1.66
C SER A 21 24.23 -13.35 -3.08
N GLY A 22 24.66 -12.10 -3.19
CA GLY A 22 24.93 -11.44 -4.48
C GLY A 22 23.96 -10.33 -4.88
N TRP A 23 22.96 -10.03 -4.08
CA TRP A 23 22.10 -8.87 -4.27
C TRP A 23 22.82 -7.55 -3.91
N PHE A 24 22.35 -6.43 -4.54
CA PHE A 24 22.90 -5.09 -4.33
C PHE A 24 22.78 -4.59 -2.88
N ILE A 25 21.84 -5.13 -2.10
CA ILE A 25 21.57 -4.76 -0.72
C ILE A 25 21.75 -6.01 0.15
N GLY A 26 22.71 -5.97 1.08
CA GLY A 26 22.92 -7.03 2.06
C GLY A 26 21.89 -6.97 3.20
N GLU A 27 21.70 -8.08 3.92
CA GLU A 27 20.77 -8.16 5.06
C GLU A 27 21.07 -7.11 6.14
N THR A 28 22.34 -6.82 6.41
CA THR A 28 22.75 -5.80 7.39
C THR A 28 22.30 -4.42 6.98
N THR A 29 22.44 -4.08 5.69
CA THR A 29 21.99 -2.79 5.15
C THR A 29 20.47 -2.66 5.25
N LEU A 30 19.74 -3.74 4.93
CA LEU A 30 18.27 -3.76 5.03
C LEU A 30 17.82 -3.57 6.49
N ARG A 31 18.46 -4.23 7.45
CA ARG A 31 18.20 -4.04 8.89
C ARG A 31 18.46 -2.60 9.33
N LEU A 32 19.58 -2.00 8.89
CA LEU A 32 19.89 -0.61 9.20
C LEU A 32 18.84 0.34 8.65
N ILE A 33 18.40 0.14 7.40
CA ILE A 33 17.29 0.90 6.80
C ILE A 33 16.02 0.74 7.66
N GLY A 34 15.70 -0.48 8.09
CA GLY A 34 14.56 -0.74 8.96
C GLY A 34 14.61 0.05 10.26
N VAL A 35 15.75 0.06 10.93
CA VAL A 35 15.96 0.83 12.17
C VAL A 35 15.80 2.34 11.92
N VAL A 36 16.38 2.86 10.84
CA VAL A 36 16.22 4.28 10.48
C VAL A 36 14.76 4.63 10.24
N LEU A 37 14.00 3.78 9.54
CA LEU A 37 12.56 3.99 9.32
C LEU A 37 11.77 4.01 10.63
N LEU A 38 12.07 3.12 11.59
CA LEU A 38 11.44 3.12 12.92
C LEU A 38 11.77 4.39 13.72
N VAL A 39 13.01 4.86 13.65
CA VAL A 39 13.41 6.13 14.29
C VAL A 39 12.63 7.29 13.69
N LEU A 40 12.46 7.34 12.37
CA LEU A 40 11.66 8.39 11.71
C LEU A 40 10.19 8.34 12.16
N VAL A 41 9.59 7.15 12.27
CA VAL A 41 8.23 6.98 12.81
C VAL A 41 8.15 7.46 14.25
N ALA A 42 9.12 7.11 15.09
CA ALA A 42 9.16 7.55 16.49
C ALA A 42 9.26 9.08 16.61
N ILE A 43 10.13 9.72 15.82
CA ILE A 43 10.26 11.19 15.76
C ILE A 43 8.95 11.83 15.29
N TYR A 44 8.31 11.28 14.26
CA TYR A 44 7.03 11.79 13.77
C TYR A 44 5.92 11.70 14.82
N LEU A 45 5.78 10.56 15.49
CA LEU A 45 4.78 10.38 16.54
C LEU A 45 5.07 11.27 17.74
N TRP A 46 6.34 11.41 18.12
CA TRP A 46 6.76 12.32 19.16
C TRP A 46 6.41 13.78 18.82
N ALA A 47 6.67 14.20 17.58
CA ALA A 47 6.28 15.53 17.11
C ALA A 47 4.75 15.72 17.15
N CYS A 48 3.96 14.72 16.75
CA CYS A 48 2.49 14.78 16.83
C CYS A 48 1.97 14.84 18.28
N ALA A 49 2.69 14.24 19.23
CA ALA A 49 2.30 14.21 20.65
C ALA A 49 2.65 15.51 21.38
N PHE A 50 3.84 16.05 21.15
CA PHE A 50 4.41 17.12 21.99
C PHE A 50 4.50 18.47 21.30
N SER A 51 4.29 18.58 19.98
CA SER A 51 4.36 19.86 19.29
C SER A 51 3.22 20.79 19.71
N LYS A 52 3.59 21.91 20.34
CA LYS A 52 2.68 23.01 20.68
C LYS A 52 2.27 23.80 19.42
N GLN A 53 3.14 23.86 18.42
CA GLN A 53 2.87 24.55 17.15
C GLN A 53 2.43 23.48 16.12
N ARG A 54 1.14 23.49 15.79
CA ARG A 54 0.55 22.55 14.81
C ARG A 54 0.52 23.09 13.38
N ARG A 55 0.96 24.31 13.16
CA ARG A 55 0.97 24.96 11.84
C ARG A 55 2.34 25.54 11.57
N TRP A 56 2.97 25.04 10.52
CA TRP A 56 4.26 25.52 10.04
C TRP A 56 4.06 26.03 8.62
N THR A 57 4.39 27.28 8.38
CA THR A 57 4.34 27.87 7.03
C THR A 57 5.74 27.78 6.43
N VAL A 58 5.94 26.84 5.49
CA VAL A 58 7.20 26.69 4.77
C VAL A 58 6.95 27.01 3.31
N LYS A 59 7.64 28.01 2.76
CA LYS A 59 7.51 28.44 1.34
C LYS A 59 6.05 28.65 0.87
N GLY A 60 5.20 29.26 1.69
CA GLY A 60 3.81 29.57 1.31
C GLY A 60 2.82 28.41 1.43
N GLN A 61 3.27 27.21 1.83
CA GLN A 61 2.39 26.07 2.16
C GLN A 61 2.28 25.89 3.66
N THR A 62 1.04 25.77 4.15
CA THR A 62 0.78 25.50 5.56
C THR A 62 0.81 23.99 5.82
N LEU A 63 1.89 23.51 6.41
CA LEU A 63 1.97 22.14 6.92
C LEU A 63 1.27 22.09 8.28
N GLN A 64 0.21 21.28 8.37
CA GLN A 64 -0.50 21.04 9.62
C GLN A 64 -0.15 19.65 10.15
N LEU A 65 0.41 19.58 11.35
CA LEU A 65 0.63 18.32 12.05
C LEU A 65 -0.72 17.81 12.58
N PRO A 66 -1.12 16.56 12.23
CA PRO A 66 -2.33 15.97 12.76
C PRO A 66 -2.22 15.75 14.28
N SER A 67 -3.36 15.60 14.93
CA SER A 67 -3.38 15.15 16.33
C SER A 67 -2.82 13.73 16.43
N LEU A 68 -2.21 13.36 17.56
CA LEU A 68 -1.68 12.02 17.79
C LEU A 68 -2.72 10.93 17.51
N ARG A 69 -3.97 11.15 17.92
CA ARG A 69 -5.08 10.22 17.66
C ARG A 69 -5.31 10.02 16.15
N MET A 70 -5.29 11.11 15.38
CA MET A 70 -5.46 11.05 13.93
C MET A 70 -4.25 10.37 13.26
N ALA A 71 -3.03 10.67 13.71
CA ALA A 71 -1.82 10.02 13.22
C ALA A 71 -1.87 8.50 13.47
N LEU A 72 -2.25 8.06 14.67
CA LEU A 72 -2.38 6.63 14.99
C LEU A 72 -3.45 5.93 14.14
N LEU A 73 -4.60 6.58 13.90
CA LEU A 73 -5.64 6.06 13.01
C LEU A 73 -5.12 5.91 11.57
N GLN A 74 -4.39 6.91 11.06
CA GLN A 74 -3.78 6.85 9.73
C GLN A 74 -2.74 5.72 9.62
N PHE A 75 -1.90 5.53 10.65
CA PHE A 75 -0.98 4.38 10.72
C PHE A 75 -1.75 3.07 10.70
N GLY A 76 -2.77 2.92 11.56
CA GLY A 76 -3.56 1.70 11.66
C GLY A 76 -4.21 1.31 10.34
N VAL A 77 -4.92 2.24 9.70
CA VAL A 77 -5.58 2.00 8.41
C VAL A 77 -4.56 1.70 7.31
N SER A 78 -3.45 2.45 7.27
CA SER A 78 -2.42 2.25 6.26
C SER A 78 -1.68 0.91 6.46
N CYS A 79 -1.37 0.52 7.69
CA CYS A 79 -0.79 -0.79 8.00
C CYS A 79 -1.75 -1.92 7.62
N ALA A 80 -3.02 -1.81 7.99
CA ALA A 80 -4.03 -2.81 7.64
C ALA A 80 -4.12 -3.00 6.12
N ASN A 81 -4.09 -1.91 5.34
CA ASN A 81 -4.09 -1.98 3.89
C ASN A 81 -2.89 -2.77 3.34
N TRP A 82 -1.66 -2.47 3.79
CA TRP A 82 -0.45 -3.19 3.37
C TRP A 82 -0.46 -4.66 3.80
N MET A 83 -0.96 -4.93 5.00
CA MET A 83 -1.10 -6.30 5.49
C MET A 83 -2.11 -7.11 4.68
N VAL A 84 -3.24 -6.51 4.27
CA VAL A 84 -4.22 -7.16 3.38
C VAL A 84 -3.60 -7.44 2.01
N MET A 85 -2.88 -6.49 1.42
CA MET A 85 -2.17 -6.71 0.15
C MET A 85 -1.21 -7.89 0.25
N GLY A 86 -0.37 -7.92 1.30
CA GLY A 86 0.53 -9.03 1.56
C GLY A 86 -0.19 -10.35 1.79
N ALA A 87 -1.32 -10.35 2.50
CA ALA A 87 -2.12 -11.54 2.77
C ALA A 87 -2.75 -12.13 1.49
N ILE A 88 -3.24 -11.29 0.59
CA ILE A 88 -3.78 -11.74 -0.71
C ILE A 88 -2.68 -12.45 -1.51
N ILE A 89 -1.50 -11.84 -1.64
CA ILE A 89 -0.38 -12.46 -2.37
C ILE A 89 0.06 -13.75 -1.70
N TRP A 90 0.17 -13.75 -0.38
CA TRP A 90 0.54 -14.94 0.40
C TRP A 90 -0.43 -16.12 0.22
N LEU A 91 -1.73 -15.84 0.21
CA LEU A 91 -2.75 -16.85 -0.06
C LEU A 91 -2.65 -17.38 -1.50
N LEU A 92 -2.42 -16.51 -2.46
CA LEU A 92 -2.29 -16.87 -3.88
C LEU A 92 -1.02 -17.68 -4.18
N LEU A 93 0.04 -17.49 -3.38
CA LEU A 93 1.27 -18.28 -3.44
C LEU A 93 1.14 -19.68 -2.77
N GLY A 94 -0.05 -20.05 -2.28
CA GLY A 94 -0.29 -21.36 -1.68
C GLY A 94 0.20 -21.51 -0.24
N ARG A 95 0.66 -20.43 0.41
CA ARG A 95 1.23 -20.40 1.78
C ARG A 95 2.56 -21.13 1.96
N ASP A 96 3.22 -21.52 0.87
CA ASP A 96 4.52 -22.21 0.93
C ASP A 96 5.65 -21.30 1.42
N VAL A 97 5.44 -19.99 1.31
CA VAL A 97 6.37 -18.95 1.79
C VAL A 97 5.82 -18.33 3.07
N GLY A 98 6.68 -18.03 4.04
CA GLY A 98 6.27 -17.34 5.26
C GLY A 98 5.65 -15.96 4.97
N TYR A 99 4.53 -15.63 5.60
CA TYR A 99 3.85 -14.33 5.41
C TYR A 99 4.77 -13.11 5.59
N PRO A 100 5.66 -13.03 6.61
CA PRO A 100 6.56 -11.88 6.76
C PRO A 100 7.53 -11.72 5.59
N MET A 101 7.97 -12.82 4.97
CA MET A 101 8.81 -12.80 3.78
C MET A 101 8.05 -12.20 2.59
N VAL A 102 6.82 -12.66 2.34
CA VAL A 102 5.97 -12.13 1.25
C VAL A 102 5.68 -10.64 1.45
N LEU A 103 5.35 -10.23 2.67
CA LEU A 103 5.14 -8.83 3.01
C LEU A 103 6.41 -8.01 2.79
N GLY A 104 7.56 -8.49 3.22
CA GLY A 104 8.84 -7.81 3.03
C GLY A 104 9.22 -7.65 1.56
N VAL A 105 9.03 -8.69 0.75
CA VAL A 105 9.26 -8.63 -0.71
C VAL A 105 8.31 -7.65 -1.37
N LEU A 106 7.04 -7.59 -0.95
CA LEU A 106 6.07 -6.59 -1.42
C LEU A 106 6.54 -5.16 -1.09
N LEU A 107 7.04 -4.92 0.12
CA LEU A 107 7.55 -3.62 0.54
C LEU A 107 8.79 -3.22 -0.27
N ILE A 108 9.74 -4.13 -0.51
CA ILE A 108 10.92 -3.89 -1.36
C ILE A 108 10.49 -3.58 -2.80
N SER A 109 9.56 -4.37 -3.35
CA SER A 109 9.04 -4.14 -4.71
C SER A 109 8.39 -2.78 -4.87
N SER A 110 7.67 -2.33 -3.84
CA SER A 110 6.97 -1.05 -3.87
C SER A 110 7.93 0.13 -3.91
N ILE A 111 9.01 0.12 -3.11
CA ILE A 111 10.00 1.19 -3.16
C ILE A 111 10.81 1.14 -4.47
N ALA A 112 11.12 -0.06 -4.98
CA ALA A 112 11.76 -0.22 -6.28
C ALA A 112 10.90 0.39 -7.40
N GLY A 113 9.58 0.14 -7.39
CA GLY A 113 8.65 0.73 -8.33
C GLY A 113 8.61 2.26 -8.30
N VAL A 114 8.70 2.84 -7.10
CA VAL A 114 8.78 4.30 -6.93
C VAL A 114 10.10 4.86 -7.47
N ILE A 115 11.23 4.23 -7.18
CA ILE A 115 12.55 4.67 -7.65
C ILE A 115 12.64 4.62 -9.18
N ILE A 116 12.12 3.55 -9.79
CA ILE A 116 12.17 3.35 -11.24
C ILE A 116 11.11 4.20 -11.97
N HIS A 117 10.16 4.83 -11.24
CA HIS A 117 9.08 5.66 -11.79
C HIS A 117 8.17 4.93 -12.79
N ILE A 118 8.01 3.60 -12.66
CA ILE A 118 7.09 2.84 -13.51
C ILE A 118 5.66 2.94 -12.96
N PRO A 119 4.68 3.38 -13.78
CA PRO A 119 3.30 3.47 -13.36
C PRO A 119 2.78 2.10 -12.87
N ALA A 120 2.11 2.08 -11.71
CA ALA A 120 1.58 0.88 -11.06
C ALA A 120 2.61 -0.23 -10.78
N GLY A 121 3.93 0.05 -10.90
CA GLY A 121 5.00 -0.93 -10.66
C GLY A 121 4.93 -2.15 -11.59
N ILE A 122 4.37 -1.99 -12.80
CA ILE A 122 4.21 -3.09 -13.77
C ILE A 122 5.60 -3.63 -14.16
N GLY A 123 5.81 -4.94 -13.98
CA GLY A 123 7.11 -5.58 -14.23
C GLY A 123 8.06 -5.53 -13.05
N VAL A 124 8.06 -4.45 -12.25
CA VAL A 124 8.97 -4.33 -11.08
C VAL A 124 8.57 -5.26 -9.96
N LEU A 125 7.27 -5.33 -9.65
CA LEU A 125 6.73 -6.24 -8.66
C LEU A 125 7.08 -7.70 -9.01
N GLU A 126 6.82 -8.09 -10.25
CA GLU A 126 7.11 -9.43 -10.76
C GLU A 126 8.61 -9.72 -10.72
N ALA A 127 9.44 -8.79 -11.17
CA ALA A 127 10.90 -8.97 -11.20
C ALA A 127 11.48 -9.16 -9.80
N VAL A 128 11.06 -8.36 -8.81
CA VAL A 128 11.56 -8.47 -7.42
C VAL A 128 11.05 -9.75 -6.76
N PHE A 129 9.79 -10.14 -6.96
CA PHE A 129 9.26 -11.40 -6.44
C PHE A 129 9.97 -12.60 -7.05
N LEU A 130 10.18 -12.61 -8.37
CA LEU A 130 10.97 -13.66 -9.02
C LEU A 130 12.39 -13.73 -8.51
N ALA A 131 13.07 -12.59 -8.37
CA ALA A 131 14.44 -12.54 -7.93
C ALA A 131 14.63 -13.02 -6.47
N LEU A 132 13.67 -12.78 -5.59
CA LEU A 132 13.77 -13.13 -4.17
C LEU A 132 13.14 -14.47 -3.79
N LEU A 133 12.12 -14.94 -4.53
CA LEU A 133 11.36 -16.14 -4.16
C LEU A 133 11.55 -17.32 -5.11
N SER A 134 12.02 -17.08 -6.35
CA SER A 134 12.13 -18.17 -7.30
C SER A 134 13.26 -19.13 -6.94
N GLY A 135 13.04 -20.42 -7.19
CA GLY A 135 14.02 -21.48 -7.00
C GLY A 135 14.18 -21.98 -5.57
N GLN A 136 13.86 -21.17 -4.55
CA GLN A 136 13.92 -21.59 -3.15
C GLN A 136 12.54 -21.88 -2.55
N HIS A 137 11.50 -21.13 -2.98
CA HIS A 137 10.20 -21.14 -2.32
C HIS A 137 9.03 -21.38 -3.27
N ALA A 138 9.13 -20.99 -4.55
CA ALA A 138 8.04 -21.15 -5.51
C ALA A 138 8.55 -21.22 -6.96
N SER A 139 7.76 -21.84 -7.85
CA SER A 139 8.07 -21.85 -9.29
C SER A 139 7.81 -20.47 -9.91
N HIS A 140 8.53 -20.15 -11.00
CA HIS A 140 8.31 -18.91 -11.76
C HIS A 140 6.84 -18.73 -12.17
N GLY A 141 6.22 -19.82 -12.66
CA GLY A 141 4.82 -19.79 -13.10
C GLY A 141 3.85 -19.48 -11.95
N THR A 142 4.07 -20.07 -10.78
CA THR A 142 3.24 -19.83 -9.59
C THR A 142 3.34 -18.37 -9.14
N ILE A 143 4.55 -17.81 -9.12
CA ILE A 143 4.77 -16.41 -8.70
C ILE A 143 4.06 -15.46 -9.66
N ILE A 144 4.24 -15.62 -10.98
CA ILE A 144 3.59 -14.76 -11.98
C ILE A 144 2.07 -14.89 -11.91
N ALA A 145 1.54 -16.10 -11.84
CA ALA A 145 0.10 -16.34 -11.74
C ALA A 145 -0.49 -15.69 -10.48
N ALA A 146 0.16 -15.82 -9.33
CA ALA A 146 -0.26 -15.21 -8.08
C ALA A 146 -0.27 -13.67 -8.17
N LEU A 147 0.75 -13.06 -8.75
CA LEU A 147 0.82 -11.62 -8.89
C LEU A 147 -0.20 -11.05 -9.89
N LEU A 148 -0.46 -11.76 -10.99
CA LEU A 148 -1.53 -11.40 -11.92
C LEU A 148 -2.91 -11.51 -11.26
N ALA A 149 -3.17 -12.61 -10.53
CA ALA A 149 -4.40 -12.78 -9.77
C ALA A 149 -4.58 -11.68 -8.70
N TYR A 150 -3.50 -11.32 -8.00
CA TYR A 150 -3.49 -10.19 -7.06
C TYR A 150 -3.91 -8.89 -7.74
N ARG A 151 -3.39 -8.58 -8.95
CA ARG A 151 -3.78 -7.38 -9.69
C ARG A 151 -5.26 -7.38 -10.04
N VAL A 152 -5.80 -8.51 -10.45
CA VAL A 152 -7.23 -8.64 -10.75
C VAL A 152 -8.06 -8.41 -9.48
N LEU A 153 -7.73 -9.07 -8.39
CA LEU A 153 -8.50 -9.00 -7.14
C LEU A 153 -8.41 -7.64 -6.45
N TYR A 154 -7.24 -7.03 -6.45
CA TYR A 154 -7.01 -5.82 -5.67
C TYR A 154 -7.26 -4.52 -6.46
N PHE A 155 -7.06 -4.51 -7.78
CA PHE A 155 -7.23 -3.31 -8.61
C PHE A 155 -8.44 -3.40 -9.52
N ILE A 156 -8.56 -4.48 -10.32
CA ILE A 156 -9.58 -4.57 -11.36
C ILE A 156 -10.96 -4.80 -10.75
N LEU A 157 -11.08 -5.71 -9.82
CA LEU A 157 -12.37 -6.03 -9.19
C LEU A 157 -13.00 -4.84 -8.45
N PRO A 158 -12.30 -4.10 -7.57
CA PRO A 158 -12.85 -2.90 -6.95
C PRO A 158 -13.18 -1.79 -7.96
N LEU A 159 -12.37 -1.63 -9.02
CA LEU A 159 -12.63 -0.66 -10.08
C LEU A 159 -13.94 -0.97 -10.81
N LEU A 160 -14.16 -2.23 -11.18
CA LEU A 160 -15.40 -2.67 -11.84
C LEU A 160 -16.62 -2.48 -10.93
N LEU A 161 -16.49 -2.81 -9.64
CA LEU A 161 -17.56 -2.59 -8.66
C LEU A 161 -17.87 -1.09 -8.52
N ALA A 162 -16.85 -0.25 -8.42
CA ALA A 162 -17.03 1.20 -8.33
C ALA A 162 -17.71 1.76 -9.60
N LEU A 163 -17.31 1.28 -10.78
CA LEU A 163 -17.91 1.67 -12.05
C LEU A 163 -19.40 1.30 -12.12
N VAL A 164 -19.75 0.07 -11.75
CA VAL A 164 -21.14 -0.39 -11.71
C VAL A 164 -21.98 0.43 -10.74
N LEU A 165 -21.46 0.66 -9.52
CA LEU A 165 -22.14 1.50 -8.52
C LEU A 165 -22.33 2.93 -9.04
N TYR A 166 -21.32 3.51 -9.66
CA TYR A 166 -21.40 4.85 -10.24
C TYR A 166 -22.51 4.93 -11.30
N LEU A 167 -22.55 3.99 -12.25
CA LEU A 167 -23.57 3.94 -13.31
C LEU A 167 -24.99 3.78 -12.73
N VAL A 168 -25.16 2.93 -11.72
CA VAL A 168 -26.43 2.74 -11.03
C VAL A 168 -26.88 4.02 -10.33
N LEU A 169 -25.98 4.70 -9.60
CA LEU A 169 -26.30 5.93 -8.89
C LEU A 169 -26.63 7.06 -9.86
N GLU A 170 -25.87 7.19 -10.95
CA GLU A 170 -26.11 8.20 -11.95
C GLU A 170 -27.44 8.00 -12.68
N SER A 171 -27.80 6.77 -13.05
CA SER A 171 -29.09 6.47 -13.66
C SER A 171 -30.26 6.80 -12.74
N ARG A 172 -30.14 6.51 -11.43
CA ARG A 172 -31.14 6.89 -10.42
C ARG A 172 -31.25 8.41 -10.26
N ALA A 173 -30.13 9.11 -10.24
CA ALA A 173 -30.15 10.57 -10.13
C ALA A 173 -30.80 11.26 -11.33
N LYS A 174 -30.53 10.77 -12.54
CA LYS A 174 -31.19 11.26 -13.78
C LYS A 174 -32.70 11.03 -13.72
N HIS A 175 -33.13 9.86 -13.30
CA HIS A 175 -34.56 9.54 -13.19
C HIS A 175 -35.29 10.41 -12.16
N LEU A 176 -34.68 10.72 -11.02
CA LEU A 176 -35.22 11.62 -10.01
C LEU A 176 -35.31 13.07 -10.51
N ARG A 177 -34.33 13.55 -11.25
CA ARG A 177 -34.33 14.89 -11.87
C ARG A 177 -35.49 15.02 -12.85
N GLN A 178 -35.66 14.10 -13.77
CA GLN A 178 -36.75 14.10 -14.74
C GLN A 178 -38.15 14.10 -14.07
N LYS A 179 -38.28 13.28 -13.01
CA LYS A 179 -39.53 13.22 -12.25
C LYS A 179 -39.86 14.53 -11.55
N ASN A 180 -38.86 15.25 -11.04
CA ASN A 180 -39.04 16.55 -10.41
C ASN A 180 -39.38 17.67 -11.44
N GLU A 181 -38.73 17.66 -12.59
CA GLU A 181 -39.06 18.60 -13.69
C GLU A 181 -40.50 18.42 -14.21
N GLN A 182 -40.92 17.16 -14.37
CA GLN A 182 -42.29 16.85 -14.76
C GLN A 182 -43.36 17.30 -13.71
N LYS A 183 -43.01 17.23 -12.40
CA LYS A 183 -43.89 17.72 -11.36
C LYS A 183 -44.01 19.25 -11.37
N LEU A 184 -42.91 19.96 -11.61
CA LEU A 184 -42.92 21.43 -11.68
C LEU A 184 -43.72 21.92 -12.89
N GLN A 185 -43.59 21.25 -14.04
CA GLN A 185 -44.41 21.60 -15.25
C GLN A 185 -45.91 21.35 -15.08
N LYS A 186 -46.32 20.40 -14.22
CA LYS A 186 -47.74 20.12 -13.95
C LYS A 186 -48.37 21.07 -12.92
N SER A 187 -47.56 21.78 -12.17
CA SER A 187 -47.99 22.70 -11.11
C SER A 187 -48.03 24.17 -11.58
N SER A 188 -47.54 24.46 -12.76
CA SER A 188 -47.58 25.74 -13.48
C SER A 188 -48.75 25.75 -14.47
#